data_6c8075d30a7dbf2be0f4deb7dfde2195
#
_entry.id   6c8075d30a7dbf2be0f4deb7dfde2195
#
_cell.length_a   1.000
_cell.length_b   1.000
_cell.length_c   1.000
_cell.angle_alpha   90.00
_cell.angle_beta   90.00
_cell.angle_gamma   90.00
#
_symmetry.space_group_name_H-M   'P 1'
#
loop_
_entity.id
_entity.type
_entity.pdbx_description
1 polymer ?
#
loop_
_entity_poly.entity_id
_entity_poly.type
_entity_poly.pdbx_seq_one_letter_code
_entity_poly.pdbx_strand_id
1 'polypeptide(L)'
;AARGSKNFVYISKNANGVVDYAGITNNLARRSAEHLSSKGIRIQKLMGGLSRSDARAVEQALIEIHGLGKNGGTLLNKINSISPKNPIYGQQLQRGYDLLKSIGY
;
A
#
# COMPACT_ATOMS: atom_id res chain seq x y z
N ALA A 1 1.23 16.07 18.37
CA ALA A 1 1.24 15.40 17.08
C ALA A 1 0.54 14.06 17.17
N ALA A 2 -0.23 13.77 16.19
CA ALA A 2 -1.00 12.55 16.18
C ALA A 2 -0.08 11.34 16.00
N ARG A 3 -0.18 10.38 16.90
CA ARG A 3 0.58 9.14 16.78
C ARG A 3 0.30 8.42 15.48
N GLY A 4 -0.94 8.51 15.01
CA GLY A 4 -1.37 7.84 13.80
C GLY A 4 -0.82 8.43 12.52
N SER A 5 -0.06 9.54 12.59
CA SER A 5 0.45 10.23 11.41
C SER A 5 1.83 9.76 10.98
N LYS A 6 2.33 8.65 11.50
CA LYS A 6 3.69 8.18 11.23
C LYS A 6 3.78 7.04 10.25
N ASN A 7 2.70 6.69 9.60
CA ASN A 7 2.69 5.56 8.68
C ASN A 7 3.04 5.99 7.27
N PHE A 8 3.75 5.11 6.58
CA PHE A 8 4.12 5.26 5.18
C PHE A 8 3.44 4.19 4.37
N VAL A 9 3.05 4.53 3.14
CA VAL A 9 2.67 3.56 2.13
C VAL A 9 3.84 3.46 1.16
N TYR A 10 4.25 2.26 0.84
CA TYR A 10 5.35 2.01 -0.09
C TYR A 10 4.89 1.06 -1.19
N ILE A 11 5.60 1.12 -2.31
CA ILE A 11 5.37 0.22 -3.43
C ILE A 11 6.69 -0.35 -3.90
N SER A 12 6.61 -1.44 -4.66
CA SER A 12 7.72 -1.99 -5.42
C SER A 12 7.30 -2.12 -6.86
N LYS A 13 8.23 -1.98 -7.78
CA LYS A 13 7.98 -2.17 -9.21
C LYS A 13 8.90 -3.27 -9.74
N ASN A 14 8.39 -4.03 -10.71
CA ASN A 14 9.20 -5.03 -11.38
C ASN A 14 10.10 -4.38 -12.45
N ALA A 15 10.87 -5.20 -13.17
CA ALA A 15 11.79 -4.72 -14.19
C ALA A 15 11.09 -3.94 -15.32
N ASN A 16 9.80 -4.18 -15.54
CA ASN A 16 9.01 -3.49 -16.56
C ASN A 16 8.34 -2.22 -16.03
N GLY A 17 8.62 -1.82 -14.79
CA GLY A 17 8.04 -0.64 -14.19
C GLY A 17 6.61 -0.83 -13.69
N VAL A 18 6.12 -2.05 -13.64
CA VAL A 18 4.78 -2.36 -13.15
C VAL A 18 4.81 -2.55 -11.64
N VAL A 19 3.86 -1.92 -10.95
CA VAL A 19 3.74 -2.07 -9.50
C VAL A 19 3.37 -3.53 -9.17
N ASP A 20 4.22 -4.19 -8.40
CA ASP A 20 4.03 -5.60 -8.04
C ASP A 20 3.93 -5.85 -6.54
N TYR A 21 3.99 -4.80 -5.73
CA TYR A 21 3.81 -4.92 -4.29
C TYR A 21 3.42 -3.59 -3.69
N ALA A 22 2.57 -3.63 -2.67
CA ALA A 22 2.18 -2.46 -1.88
C ALA A 22 2.14 -2.83 -0.41
N GLY A 23 2.53 -1.91 0.47
CA GLY A 23 2.53 -2.17 1.90
C GLY A 23 2.52 -0.89 2.71
N ILE A 24 2.39 -1.06 4.03
CA ILE A 24 2.43 0.04 4.99
C ILE A 24 3.44 -0.28 6.08
N THR A 25 4.05 0.78 6.62
CA THR A 25 5.00 0.63 7.72
C THR A 25 5.12 1.95 8.48
N ASN A 26 5.51 1.87 9.74
CA ASN A 26 5.89 3.05 10.52
C ASN A 26 7.40 3.23 10.59
N ASN A 27 8.16 2.36 9.95
CA ASN A 27 9.62 2.45 9.88
C ASN A 27 10.09 1.99 8.49
N LEU A 28 10.18 2.95 7.58
CA LEU A 28 10.47 2.67 6.17
C LEU A 28 11.86 2.07 5.99
N ALA A 29 12.87 2.58 6.71
CA ALA A 29 14.24 2.09 6.59
C ALA A 29 14.35 0.62 6.99
N ARG A 30 13.73 0.25 8.11
CA ARG A 30 13.74 -1.14 8.58
C ARG A 30 13.01 -2.04 7.61
N ARG A 31 11.84 -1.63 7.16
CA ARG A 31 11.04 -2.45 6.23
C ARG A 31 11.75 -2.62 4.89
N SER A 32 12.43 -1.57 4.42
CA SER A 32 13.21 -1.63 3.19
C SER A 32 14.31 -2.69 3.29
N ALA A 33 15.05 -2.69 4.41
CA ALA A 33 16.10 -3.67 4.64
C ALA A 33 15.54 -5.09 4.74
N GLU A 34 14.41 -5.27 5.43
CA GLU A 34 13.75 -6.57 5.57
C GLU A 34 13.31 -7.12 4.22
N HIS A 35 12.66 -6.32 3.39
CA HIS A 35 12.20 -6.78 2.08
C HIS A 35 13.35 -7.09 1.15
N LEU A 36 14.41 -6.29 1.19
CA LEU A 36 15.57 -6.54 0.34
C LEU A 36 16.26 -7.84 0.72
N SER A 37 16.47 -8.09 2.03
CA SER A 37 17.20 -9.27 2.47
C SER A 37 16.36 -10.55 2.38
N SER A 38 15.04 -10.48 2.62
CA SER A 38 14.21 -11.69 2.66
C SER A 38 13.57 -12.04 1.33
N LYS A 39 13.27 -11.05 0.48
CA LYS A 39 12.54 -11.25 -0.77
C LYS A 39 13.21 -10.67 -2.00
N GLY A 40 14.32 -9.95 -1.81
CA GLY A 40 14.97 -9.26 -2.92
C GLY A 40 14.14 -8.11 -3.49
N ILE A 41 13.16 -7.62 -2.74
CA ILE A 41 12.26 -6.55 -3.18
C ILE A 41 12.81 -5.20 -2.75
N ARG A 42 12.92 -4.28 -3.70
CA ARG A 42 13.29 -2.90 -3.42
C ARG A 42 12.02 -2.06 -3.33
N ILE A 43 11.75 -1.55 -2.13
CA ILE A 43 10.57 -0.72 -1.92
C ILE A 43 10.90 0.76 -2.05
N GLN A 44 9.90 1.53 -2.44
CA GLN A 44 10.02 2.99 -2.52
C GLN A 44 8.82 3.63 -1.85
N LYS A 45 9.06 4.75 -1.17
CA LYS A 45 7.99 5.48 -0.50
C LYS A 45 7.05 6.08 -1.53
N LEU A 46 5.75 5.86 -1.33
CA LEU A 46 4.72 6.51 -2.13
C LEU A 46 4.11 7.69 -1.39
N MET A 47 3.76 7.51 -0.13
CA MET A 47 3.19 8.54 0.73
C MET A 47 3.68 8.34 2.16
N GLY A 48 3.68 9.42 2.94
CA GLY A 48 4.02 9.37 4.35
C GLY A 48 3.12 10.29 5.16
N GLY A 49 3.36 10.32 6.49
CA GLY A 49 2.60 11.17 7.39
C GLY A 49 1.14 10.78 7.51
N LEU A 50 0.82 9.50 7.37
CA LEU A 50 -0.55 9.02 7.35
C LEU A 50 -0.95 8.38 8.68
N SER A 51 -2.23 8.50 9.04
CA SER A 51 -2.80 7.68 10.08
C SER A 51 -2.80 6.22 9.63
N ARG A 52 -2.91 5.29 10.56
CA ARG A 52 -2.99 3.87 10.21
C ARG A 52 -4.19 3.58 9.32
N SER A 53 -5.32 4.21 9.63
CA SER A 53 -6.54 4.07 8.86
C SER A 53 -6.36 4.56 7.42
N ASP A 54 -5.76 5.74 7.25
CA ASP A 54 -5.51 6.30 5.92
C ASP A 54 -4.49 5.47 5.14
N ALA A 55 -3.45 4.98 5.81
CA ALA A 55 -2.46 4.11 5.17
C ALA A 55 -3.10 2.83 4.64
N ARG A 56 -3.98 2.20 5.44
CA ARG A 56 -4.73 1.01 4.99
C ARG A 56 -5.66 1.33 3.83
N ALA A 57 -6.28 2.52 3.86
CA ALA A 57 -7.15 2.95 2.76
C ALA A 57 -6.37 3.07 1.45
N VAL A 58 -5.20 3.70 1.50
CA VAL A 58 -4.34 3.84 0.32
C VAL A 58 -3.85 2.47 -0.17
N GLU A 59 -3.42 1.61 0.74
CA GLU A 59 -2.98 0.26 0.37
C GLU A 59 -4.11 -0.50 -0.31
N GLN A 60 -5.33 -0.45 0.24
CA GLN A 60 -6.48 -1.15 -0.37
C GLN A 60 -6.81 -0.59 -1.75
N ALA A 61 -6.72 0.74 -1.92
CA ALA A 61 -6.94 1.35 -3.23
C ALA A 61 -5.91 0.85 -4.25
N LEU A 62 -4.65 0.72 -3.84
CA LEU A 62 -3.61 0.15 -4.71
C LEU A 62 -3.91 -1.30 -5.07
N ILE A 63 -4.41 -2.08 -4.10
CA ILE A 63 -4.80 -3.47 -4.34
C ILE A 63 -5.93 -3.54 -5.36
N GLU A 64 -6.91 -2.62 -5.29
CA GLU A 64 -8.01 -2.59 -6.25
C GLU A 64 -7.53 -2.17 -7.64
N ILE A 65 -6.62 -1.19 -7.71
CA ILE A 65 -6.11 -0.70 -9.00
C ILE A 65 -5.28 -1.75 -9.71
N HIS A 66 -4.34 -2.40 -8.99
CA HIS A 66 -3.39 -3.33 -9.59
C HIS A 66 -3.83 -4.78 -9.53
N GLY A 67 -4.65 -5.12 -8.53
CA GLY A 67 -5.17 -6.47 -8.33
C GLY A 67 -4.19 -7.44 -7.71
N LEU A 68 -4.71 -8.35 -6.89
CA LEU A 68 -3.91 -9.42 -6.29
C LEU A 68 -3.49 -10.42 -7.38
N GLY A 69 -2.25 -10.85 -7.34
CA GLY A 69 -1.72 -11.79 -8.32
C GLY A 69 -2.52 -13.08 -8.42
N LYS A 70 -2.99 -13.59 -7.29
CA LYS A 70 -3.82 -14.81 -7.26
C LYS A 70 -5.16 -14.65 -8.00
N ASN A 71 -5.59 -13.41 -8.24
CA ASN A 71 -6.83 -13.10 -8.95
C ASN A 71 -6.56 -12.52 -10.35
N GLY A 72 -5.36 -12.71 -10.87
CA GLY A 72 -4.99 -12.22 -12.19
C GLY A 72 -4.40 -10.80 -12.22
N GLY A 73 -4.17 -10.19 -11.06
CA GLY A 73 -3.54 -8.87 -10.98
C GLY A 73 -2.02 -8.95 -10.95
N THR A 74 -1.37 -7.81 -10.72
CA THR A 74 0.08 -7.71 -10.76
C THR A 74 0.76 -7.77 -9.39
N LEU A 75 0.00 -7.65 -8.30
CA LEU A 75 0.58 -7.57 -6.97
C LEU A 75 0.94 -8.94 -6.39
N LEU A 76 2.11 -9.02 -5.78
CA LEU A 76 2.55 -10.19 -5.02
C LEU A 76 1.88 -10.26 -3.65
N ASN A 77 1.15 -9.23 -3.26
CA ASN A 77 0.33 -9.22 -2.06
C ASN A 77 -0.65 -10.40 -2.10
N LYS A 78 -0.89 -11.03 -0.94
CA LYS A 78 -1.73 -12.24 -0.86
C LYS A 78 -3.12 -11.97 -0.36
N ILE A 79 -3.33 -10.90 0.39
CA ILE A 79 -4.63 -10.57 0.99
C ILE A 79 -4.93 -9.09 0.84
N ASN A 80 -6.23 -8.76 0.96
CA ASN A 80 -6.67 -7.38 1.02
C ASN A 80 -6.27 -6.74 2.35
N SER A 81 -5.98 -5.45 2.34
CA SER A 81 -5.70 -4.69 3.56
C SER A 81 -6.96 -4.49 4.39
N ILE A 82 -8.09 -4.28 3.71
CA ILE A 82 -9.39 -4.12 4.33
C ILE A 82 -10.31 -5.18 3.73
N SER A 83 -10.99 -5.95 4.59
CA SER A 83 -11.91 -6.96 4.10
C SER A 83 -13.06 -6.32 3.30
N PRO A 84 -13.39 -6.82 2.10
CA PRO A 84 -14.55 -6.33 1.36
C PRO A 84 -15.87 -6.48 2.10
N LYS A 85 -15.91 -7.34 3.12
CA LYS A 85 -17.09 -7.55 3.96
C LYS A 85 -17.21 -6.53 5.08
N ASN A 86 -16.16 -5.73 5.30
CA ASN A 86 -16.17 -4.72 6.35
C ASN A 86 -17.16 -3.61 5.96
N PRO A 87 -18.07 -3.18 6.87
CA PRO A 87 -19.05 -2.13 6.54
C PRO A 87 -18.45 -0.82 6.08
N ILE A 88 -17.21 -0.52 6.50
CA ILE A 88 -16.53 0.73 6.10
C ILE A 88 -15.72 0.58 4.82
N TYR A 89 -15.74 -0.58 4.17
CA TYR A 89 -14.88 -0.85 3.00
C TYR A 89 -15.03 0.21 1.92
N GLY A 90 -16.26 0.53 1.53
CA GLY A 90 -16.52 1.51 0.47
C GLY A 90 -16.00 2.90 0.81
N GLN A 91 -16.24 3.36 2.05
CA GLN A 91 -15.76 4.66 2.49
C GLN A 91 -14.24 4.71 2.54
N GLN A 92 -13.60 3.68 3.05
CA GLN A 92 -12.16 3.61 3.16
C GLN A 92 -11.51 3.52 1.77
N LEU A 93 -12.10 2.75 0.87
CA LEU A 93 -11.60 2.63 -0.49
C LEU A 93 -11.65 3.99 -1.20
N GLN A 94 -12.77 4.73 -1.05
CA GLN A 94 -12.89 6.06 -1.63
C GLN A 94 -11.85 7.02 -1.03
N ARG A 95 -11.63 6.94 0.29
CA ARG A 95 -10.59 7.74 0.95
C ARG A 95 -9.22 7.43 0.36
N GLY A 96 -8.93 6.16 0.11
CA GLY A 96 -7.68 5.74 -0.50
C GLY A 96 -7.49 6.32 -1.90
N TYR A 97 -8.53 6.27 -2.72
CA TYR A 97 -8.49 6.88 -4.05
C TYR A 97 -8.26 8.39 -3.98
N ASP A 98 -8.93 9.07 -3.05
CA ASP A 98 -8.78 10.52 -2.90
C ASP A 98 -7.33 10.89 -2.51
N LEU A 99 -6.75 10.13 -1.59
CA LEU A 99 -5.36 10.34 -1.17
C LEU A 99 -4.38 10.07 -2.30
N LEU A 100 -4.58 9.02 -3.07
CA LEU A 100 -3.75 8.72 -4.24
C LEU A 100 -3.86 9.83 -5.28
N LYS A 101 -5.07 10.31 -5.53
CA LYS A 101 -5.29 11.39 -6.47
C LYS A 101 -4.53 12.65 -6.05
N SER A 102 -4.42 12.90 -4.75
CA SER A 102 -3.74 14.09 -4.22
C SER A 102 -2.24 14.11 -4.54
N ILE A 103 -1.64 12.95 -4.84
CA ILE A 103 -0.23 12.84 -5.23
C ILE A 103 -0.07 12.56 -6.72
N GLY A 104 -1.13 12.67 -7.49
CA GLY A 104 -1.08 12.47 -8.94
C GLY A 104 -1.03 11.01 -9.38
N TYR A 105 -1.42 10.12 -8.51
CA TYR A 105 -1.43 8.68 -8.86
C TYR A 105 -2.66 8.40 -9.76
#